data_d9c3de66714667edf6c45e2d64b41bea
#
_entry.id   d9c3de66714667edf6c45e2d64b41bea
#
_cell.length_a   1.000
_cell.length_b   1.000
_cell.length_c   1.000
_cell.angle_alpha   90.00
_cell.angle_beta   90.00
_cell.angle_gamma   90.00
#
_symmetry.space_group_name_H-M   'P 1'
#
loop_
_entity.id
_entity.type
_entity.pdbx_description
1 polymer ?
#
loop_
_entity_poly.entity_id
_entity_poly.type
_entity_poly.pdbx_seq_one_letter_code
_entity_poly.pdbx_strand_id
1 'polypeptide(L)'
;ALSHVPPFLLTGAALAIGSVPAWPLWRQWRIPLRTLALGVYGLFGFHFLLFIALRHAPAVEANLVNYLWPLLIVVMAPLFLPGITLRLVHVVAALAGFAGAGLAIAGGRELAGGWSWGYLAALGSAFIWASYSLGTRRVAHFPTAAIGLFGLVSGGLSLGCHWVLEPRV
;
A
#
# COMPACT_ATOMS: atom_id res chain seq x y z
N ALA A 1 -11.15 7.28 -18.46
CA ALA A 1 -10.04 6.64 -19.20
C ALA A 1 -9.48 5.41 -18.48
N LEU A 2 -9.42 5.40 -17.12
CA LEU A 2 -8.91 4.26 -16.33
C LEU A 2 -9.93 3.12 -16.15
N SER A 3 -11.18 3.29 -16.53
CA SER A 3 -12.25 2.29 -16.39
C SER A 3 -12.07 1.04 -17.27
N HIS A 4 -11.15 1.07 -18.23
CA HIS A 4 -10.91 -0.02 -19.19
C HIS A 4 -9.53 -0.67 -19.05
N VAL A 5 -8.65 -0.16 -18.21
CA VAL A 5 -7.31 -0.74 -18.03
C VAL A 5 -7.32 -1.65 -16.80
N PRO A 6 -6.94 -2.93 -16.95
CA PRO A 6 -6.85 -3.86 -15.82
C PRO A 6 -5.88 -3.34 -14.76
N PRO A 7 -6.30 -3.24 -13.48
CA PRO A 7 -5.48 -2.66 -12.42
C PRO A 7 -4.13 -3.33 -12.21
N PHE A 8 -4.07 -4.66 -12.26
CA PHE A 8 -2.81 -5.40 -12.09
C PHE A 8 -1.87 -5.21 -13.27
N LEU A 9 -2.40 -5.08 -14.50
CA LEU A 9 -1.59 -4.74 -15.67
C LEU A 9 -0.96 -3.34 -15.50
N LEU A 10 -1.78 -2.34 -15.15
CA LEU A 10 -1.30 -0.97 -14.97
C LEU A 10 -0.24 -0.88 -13.89
N THR A 11 -0.50 -1.48 -12.72
CA THR A 11 0.46 -1.45 -11.59
C THR A 11 1.72 -2.24 -11.92
N GLY A 12 1.58 -3.40 -12.54
CA GLY A 12 2.72 -4.21 -12.94
C GLY A 12 3.63 -3.47 -13.91
N ALA A 13 3.05 -2.86 -14.94
CA ALA A 13 3.80 -2.04 -15.90
C ALA A 13 4.43 -0.81 -15.23
N ALA A 14 3.68 -0.08 -14.40
CA ALA A 14 4.19 1.11 -13.71
C ALA A 14 5.35 0.78 -12.77
N LEU A 15 5.27 -0.30 -11.99
CA LEU A 15 6.33 -0.72 -11.08
C LEU A 15 7.57 -1.24 -11.86
N ALA A 16 7.37 -1.98 -12.95
CA ALA A 16 8.45 -2.45 -13.81
C ALA A 16 9.18 -1.26 -14.47
N ILE A 17 8.44 -0.33 -15.08
CA ILE A 17 9.02 0.87 -15.69
C ILE A 17 9.67 1.75 -14.63
N GLY A 18 9.03 1.95 -13.47
CA GLY A 18 9.58 2.71 -12.35
C GLY A 18 10.87 2.11 -11.76
N SER A 19 11.14 0.82 -12.00
CA SER A 19 12.38 0.17 -11.58
C SER A 19 13.58 0.49 -12.49
N VAL A 20 13.33 0.90 -13.75
CA VAL A 20 14.37 1.10 -14.79
C VAL A 20 15.49 2.05 -14.35
N PRO A 21 15.23 3.20 -13.70
CA PRO A 21 16.29 4.10 -13.24
C PRO A 21 17.28 3.46 -12.25
N ALA A 22 16.87 2.37 -11.57
CA ALA A 22 17.72 1.66 -10.62
C ALA A 22 18.56 0.54 -11.27
N TRP A 23 18.30 0.17 -12.52
CA TRP A 23 19.02 -0.91 -13.22
C TRP A 23 20.53 -0.68 -13.36
N PRO A 24 21.00 0.53 -13.68
CA PRO A 24 22.45 0.76 -13.70
C PRO A 24 23.13 0.50 -12.36
N LEU A 25 22.36 0.56 -11.28
CA LEU A 25 22.82 0.35 -9.89
C LEU A 25 22.52 -1.08 -9.39
N TRP A 26 22.32 -2.06 -10.27
CA TRP A 26 21.92 -3.42 -9.91
C TRP A 26 22.87 -4.10 -8.90
N ARG A 27 24.12 -3.69 -8.84
CA ARG A 27 25.09 -4.16 -7.83
C ARG A 27 24.66 -3.81 -6.39
N GLN A 28 23.87 -2.75 -6.21
CA GLN A 28 23.32 -2.34 -4.93
C GLN A 28 22.03 -3.11 -4.56
N TRP A 29 21.55 -4.01 -5.42
CA TRP A 29 20.39 -4.88 -5.16
C TRP A 29 20.74 -6.10 -4.29
N ARG A 30 21.99 -6.23 -3.89
CA ARG A 30 22.43 -7.26 -2.95
C ARG A 30 21.98 -6.92 -1.53
N ILE A 31 20.76 -7.27 -1.23
CA ILE A 31 20.07 -7.02 0.04
C ILE A 31 19.65 -8.34 0.68
N PRO A 32 19.50 -8.39 2.02
CA PRO A 32 18.97 -9.57 2.69
C PRO A 32 17.57 -9.93 2.18
N LEU A 33 17.28 -11.22 2.07
CA LEU A 33 15.97 -11.73 1.64
C LEU A 33 14.82 -11.17 2.50
N ARG A 34 15.05 -10.96 3.80
CA ARG A 34 14.06 -10.35 4.71
C ARG A 34 13.68 -8.93 4.27
N THR A 35 14.66 -8.14 3.82
CA THR A 35 14.43 -6.78 3.32
C THR A 35 13.66 -6.82 2.01
N LEU A 36 14.01 -7.73 1.09
CA LEU A 36 13.27 -7.93 -0.15
C LEU A 36 11.82 -8.37 0.13
N ALA A 37 11.65 -9.36 1.00
CA ALA A 37 10.32 -9.84 1.37
C ALA A 37 9.44 -8.74 1.97
N LEU A 38 10.03 -7.88 2.83
CA LEU A 38 9.34 -6.72 3.37
C LEU A 38 8.94 -5.73 2.26
N GLY A 39 9.84 -5.44 1.31
CA GLY A 39 9.57 -4.55 0.19
C GLY A 39 8.46 -5.08 -0.72
N VAL A 40 8.48 -6.37 -1.06
CA VAL A 40 7.43 -7.02 -1.86
C VAL A 40 6.12 -7.07 -1.09
N TYR A 41 6.14 -7.42 0.20
CA TYR A 41 4.97 -7.37 1.06
C TYR A 41 4.31 -5.97 1.04
N GLY A 42 5.11 -4.91 1.20
CA GLY A 42 4.61 -3.53 1.18
C GLY A 42 4.06 -3.13 -0.18
N LEU A 43 4.85 -3.30 -1.25
CA LEU A 43 4.45 -2.82 -2.58
C LEU A 43 3.38 -3.71 -3.24
N PHE A 44 3.65 -5.01 -3.35
CA PHE A 44 2.71 -5.92 -4.01
C PHE A 44 1.46 -6.16 -3.15
N GLY A 45 1.63 -6.50 -1.86
CA GLY A 45 0.51 -6.83 -0.98
C GLY A 45 -0.47 -5.67 -0.80
N PHE A 46 0.05 -4.44 -0.65
CA PHE A 46 -0.78 -3.24 -0.59
C PHE A 46 -1.66 -3.08 -1.83
N HIS A 47 -1.06 -3.08 -3.03
CA HIS A 47 -1.81 -2.90 -4.27
C HIS A 47 -2.77 -4.06 -4.53
N PHE A 48 -2.35 -5.30 -4.22
CA PHE A 48 -3.20 -6.48 -4.38
C PHE A 48 -4.50 -6.35 -3.60
N LEU A 49 -4.42 -6.06 -2.29
CA LEU A 49 -5.61 -5.90 -1.45
C LEU A 49 -6.42 -4.66 -1.82
N LEU A 50 -5.76 -3.55 -2.17
CA LEU A 50 -6.46 -2.34 -2.59
C LEU A 50 -7.30 -2.59 -3.85
N PHE A 51 -6.78 -3.32 -4.85
CA PHE A 51 -7.55 -3.60 -6.06
C PHE A 51 -8.70 -4.57 -5.81
N ILE A 52 -8.51 -5.54 -4.92
CA ILE A 52 -9.61 -6.38 -4.46
C ILE A 52 -10.69 -5.52 -3.80
N ALA A 53 -10.30 -4.57 -2.93
CA ALA A 53 -11.23 -3.65 -2.30
C ALA A 53 -12.04 -2.85 -3.33
N LEU A 54 -11.34 -2.26 -4.31
CA LEU A 54 -11.97 -1.44 -5.36
C LEU A 54 -12.87 -2.22 -6.31
N ARG A 55 -12.70 -3.54 -6.41
CA ARG A 55 -13.61 -4.41 -7.18
C ARG A 55 -14.90 -4.74 -6.44
N HIS A 56 -14.91 -4.67 -5.11
CA HIS A 56 -15.99 -5.18 -4.28
C HIS A 56 -16.62 -4.13 -3.37
N ALA A 57 -16.12 -2.89 -3.40
CA ALA A 57 -16.69 -1.77 -2.67
C ALA A 57 -16.65 -0.49 -3.53
N PRO A 58 -17.53 0.47 -3.26
CA PRO A 58 -17.47 1.78 -3.91
C PRO A 58 -16.12 2.43 -3.71
N ALA A 59 -15.53 2.97 -4.79
CA ALA A 59 -14.13 3.41 -4.80
C ALA A 59 -13.82 4.52 -3.77
N VAL A 60 -14.76 5.44 -3.55
CA VAL A 60 -14.59 6.52 -2.57
C VAL A 60 -14.47 5.95 -1.17
N GLU A 61 -15.38 5.06 -0.80
CA GLU A 61 -15.44 4.46 0.54
C GLU A 61 -14.27 3.52 0.78
N ALA A 62 -13.91 2.68 -0.21
CA ALA A 62 -12.73 1.82 -0.11
C ALA A 62 -11.44 2.64 0.09
N ASN A 63 -11.30 3.77 -0.62
CA ASN A 63 -10.17 4.66 -0.42
C ASN A 63 -10.19 5.32 0.96
N LEU A 64 -11.37 5.74 1.47
CA LEU A 64 -11.48 6.26 2.83
C LEU A 64 -11.00 5.26 3.88
N VAL A 65 -11.41 4.01 3.77
CA VAL A 65 -10.93 2.94 4.65
C VAL A 65 -9.43 2.71 4.48
N ASN A 66 -8.93 2.70 3.25
CA ASN A 66 -7.49 2.58 3.00
C ASN A 66 -6.70 3.74 3.64
N TYR A 67 -7.23 4.97 3.66
CA TYR A 67 -6.58 6.12 4.30
C TYR A 67 -6.47 6.04 5.84
N LEU A 68 -6.91 4.94 6.45
CA LEU A 68 -6.59 4.64 7.86
C LEU A 68 -5.11 4.33 8.10
N TRP A 69 -4.29 4.10 7.05
CA TRP A 69 -2.89 3.73 7.23
C TRP A 69 -2.06 4.73 8.07
N PRO A 70 -2.25 6.07 8.03
CA PRO A 70 -1.51 6.98 8.91
C PRO A 70 -1.90 6.81 10.38
N LEU A 71 -3.19 6.60 10.65
CA LEU A 71 -3.67 6.30 12.00
C LEU A 71 -3.09 4.99 12.51
N LEU A 72 -3.07 3.96 11.66
CA LEU A 72 -2.46 2.66 12.00
C LEU A 72 -0.96 2.79 12.29
N ILE A 73 -0.21 3.62 11.54
CA ILE A 73 1.21 3.91 11.84
C ILE A 73 1.34 4.47 13.25
N VAL A 74 0.52 5.46 13.62
CA VAL A 74 0.58 6.08 14.95
C VAL A 74 0.29 5.07 16.05
N VAL A 75 -0.79 4.29 15.91
CA VAL A 75 -1.21 3.32 16.93
C VAL A 75 -0.24 2.13 17.03
N MET A 76 0.33 1.70 15.91
CA MET A 76 1.25 0.56 15.87
C MET A 76 2.70 0.95 16.19
N ALA A 77 3.07 2.24 16.14
CA ALA A 77 4.43 2.69 16.35
C ALA A 77 5.09 2.15 17.63
N PRO A 78 4.42 2.10 18.80
CA PRO A 78 5.01 1.53 20.02
C PRO A 78 5.36 0.06 19.91
N LEU A 79 4.65 -0.71 19.08
CA LEU A 79 4.92 -2.14 18.86
C LEU A 79 6.17 -2.37 18.01
N PHE A 80 6.47 -1.42 17.12
CA PHE A 80 7.55 -1.53 16.15
C PHE A 80 8.80 -0.74 16.56
N LEU A 81 8.64 0.35 17.30
CA LEU A 81 9.75 1.27 17.61
C LEU A 81 9.96 1.35 19.11
N PRO A 82 11.08 0.79 19.64
CA PRO A 82 11.39 0.86 21.05
C PRO A 82 11.52 2.32 21.54
N GLY A 83 10.98 2.60 22.71
CA GLY A 83 11.05 3.94 23.32
C GLY A 83 10.00 4.93 22.85
N ILE A 84 9.15 4.57 21.87
CA ILE A 84 8.00 5.39 21.47
C ILE A 84 6.80 5.03 22.35
N THR A 85 6.24 6.04 23.00
CA THR A 85 5.01 5.91 23.79
C THR A 85 3.83 6.55 23.06
N LEU A 86 2.72 5.84 23.00
CA LEU A 86 1.49 6.36 22.45
C LEU A 86 0.85 7.32 23.48
N ARG A 87 0.70 8.58 23.11
CA ARG A 87 0.00 9.58 23.92
C ARG A 87 -1.35 9.89 23.26
N LEU A 88 -2.34 10.21 24.06
CA LEU A 88 -3.69 10.54 23.59
C LEU A 88 -3.66 11.64 22.51
N VAL A 89 -2.79 12.63 22.65
CA VAL A 89 -2.64 13.71 21.66
C VAL A 89 -2.27 13.18 20.26
N HIS A 90 -1.47 12.12 20.16
CA HIS A 90 -1.10 11.53 18.87
C HIS A 90 -2.31 10.86 18.21
N VAL A 91 -3.12 10.16 19.00
CA VAL A 91 -4.34 9.51 18.52
C VAL A 91 -5.35 10.55 18.06
N VAL A 92 -5.60 11.59 18.87
CA VAL A 92 -6.53 12.68 18.53
C VAL A 92 -6.08 13.40 17.26
N ALA A 93 -4.78 13.73 17.13
CA ALA A 93 -4.25 14.37 15.92
C ALA A 93 -4.41 13.48 14.68
N ALA A 94 -4.14 12.17 14.79
CA ALA A 94 -4.30 11.23 13.69
C ALA A 94 -5.77 11.05 13.28
N LEU A 95 -6.70 11.00 14.25
CA LEU A 95 -8.14 10.96 13.98
C LEU A 95 -8.64 12.27 13.33
N ALA A 96 -8.17 13.42 13.78
CA ALA A 96 -8.50 14.70 13.16
C ALA A 96 -8.00 14.78 11.72
N GLY A 97 -6.77 14.33 11.47
CA GLY A 97 -6.20 14.23 10.10
C GLY A 97 -6.99 13.28 9.22
N PHE A 98 -7.38 12.11 9.75
CA PHE A 98 -8.22 11.15 9.04
C PHE A 98 -9.61 11.74 8.71
N ALA A 99 -10.25 12.40 9.67
CA ALA A 99 -11.54 13.04 9.44
C ALA A 99 -11.45 14.14 8.37
N GLY A 100 -10.38 14.97 8.42
CA GLY A 100 -10.13 15.99 7.41
C GLY A 100 -9.93 15.40 6.01
N ALA A 101 -9.12 14.35 5.88
CA ALA A 101 -8.94 13.64 4.62
C ALA A 101 -10.25 13.03 4.13
N GLY A 102 -11.04 12.44 5.04
CA GLY A 102 -12.34 11.88 4.74
C GLY A 102 -13.30 12.91 4.17
N LEU A 103 -13.40 14.08 4.80
CA LEU A 103 -14.23 15.20 4.31
C LEU A 103 -13.78 15.69 2.93
N ALA A 104 -12.45 15.81 2.71
CA ALA A 104 -11.90 16.24 1.43
C ALA A 104 -12.18 15.22 0.31
N ILE A 105 -12.06 13.92 0.60
CA ILE A 105 -12.28 12.85 -0.40
C ILE A 105 -13.76 12.66 -0.69
N ALA A 106 -14.61 12.67 0.36
CA ALA A 106 -16.06 12.54 0.20
C ALA A 106 -16.64 13.73 -0.59
N GLY A 107 -16.07 14.94 -0.41
CA GLY A 107 -16.42 16.12 -1.21
C GLY A 107 -17.88 16.45 -1.24
N GLY A 108 -18.63 16.15 -0.17
CA GLY A 108 -20.09 16.33 -0.10
C GLY A 108 -20.89 15.29 -0.89
N ARG A 109 -20.26 14.22 -1.38
CA ARG A 109 -20.96 13.09 -2.03
C ARG A 109 -21.65 12.26 -0.97
N GLU A 110 -22.85 11.79 -1.29
CA GLU A 110 -23.51 10.77 -0.48
C GLU A 110 -22.69 9.48 -0.56
N LEU A 111 -22.36 8.92 0.60
CA LEU A 111 -21.74 7.61 0.67
C LEU A 111 -22.83 6.58 0.36
N ALA A 112 -22.50 5.58 -0.44
CA ALA A 112 -23.47 4.60 -0.92
C ALA A 112 -24.17 3.83 0.21
N GLY A 113 -23.55 3.79 1.39
CA GLY A 113 -24.05 3.08 2.57
C GLY A 113 -24.16 1.56 2.33
N GLY A 114 -24.07 0.81 3.40
CA GLY A 114 -24.15 -0.65 3.36
C GLY A 114 -22.81 -1.34 3.56
N TRP A 115 -22.90 -2.61 3.98
CA TRP A 115 -21.71 -3.43 4.24
C TRP A 115 -21.16 -4.00 2.93
N SER A 116 -19.83 -3.89 2.76
CA SER A 116 -19.11 -4.61 1.71
C SER A 116 -17.87 -5.28 2.28
N TRP A 117 -17.62 -6.53 1.92
CA TRP A 117 -16.40 -7.21 2.31
C TRP A 117 -15.14 -6.57 1.70
N GLY A 118 -15.30 -5.79 0.63
CA GLY A 118 -14.22 -4.97 0.07
C GLY A 118 -13.60 -4.00 1.08
N TYR A 119 -14.35 -3.57 2.10
CA TYR A 119 -13.81 -2.74 3.19
C TYR A 119 -12.78 -3.48 4.05
N LEU A 120 -12.93 -4.80 4.22
CA LEU A 120 -11.92 -5.61 4.91
C LEU A 120 -10.63 -5.68 4.10
N ALA A 121 -10.72 -5.80 2.78
CA ALA A 121 -9.55 -5.75 1.90
C ALA A 121 -8.87 -4.36 1.92
N ALA A 122 -9.67 -3.27 1.94
CA ALA A 122 -9.15 -1.91 2.08
C ALA A 122 -8.43 -1.69 3.42
N LEU A 123 -9.00 -2.18 4.51
CA LEU A 123 -8.36 -2.13 5.83
C LEU A 123 -7.09 -2.98 5.86
N GLY A 124 -7.10 -4.14 5.23
CA GLY A 124 -5.92 -4.99 5.07
C GLY A 124 -4.81 -4.29 4.29
N SER A 125 -5.13 -3.56 3.21
CA SER A 125 -4.15 -2.77 2.48
C SER A 125 -3.56 -1.65 3.34
N ALA A 126 -4.39 -0.95 4.12
CA ALA A 126 -3.94 0.07 5.06
C ALA A 126 -2.98 -0.51 6.13
N PHE A 127 -3.32 -1.69 6.66
CA PHE A 127 -2.47 -2.41 7.62
C PHE A 127 -1.12 -2.83 7.00
N ILE A 128 -1.14 -3.35 5.78
CA ILE A 128 0.10 -3.71 5.05
C ILE A 128 0.99 -2.47 4.92
N TRP A 129 0.44 -1.35 4.47
CA TRP A 129 1.23 -0.13 4.29
C TRP A 129 1.79 0.41 5.60
N ALA A 130 0.98 0.41 6.66
CA ALA A 130 1.42 0.85 7.98
C ALA A 130 2.53 -0.04 8.56
N SER A 131 2.33 -1.36 8.53
CA SER A 131 3.32 -2.32 9.04
C SER A 131 4.60 -2.37 8.20
N TYR A 132 4.50 -2.25 6.88
CA TYR A 132 5.64 -2.07 5.99
C TYR A 132 6.44 -0.81 6.35
N SER A 133 5.76 0.33 6.48
CA SER A 133 6.40 1.62 6.80
C SER A 133 7.14 1.57 8.13
N LEU A 134 6.56 0.95 9.15
CA LEU A 134 7.21 0.73 10.43
C LEU A 134 8.31 -0.34 10.35
N GLY A 135 8.08 -1.39 9.59
CA GLY A 135 9.03 -2.50 9.39
C GLY A 135 10.32 -2.05 8.72
N THR A 136 10.28 -1.05 7.83
CA THR A 136 11.49 -0.50 7.19
C THR A 136 12.46 0.11 8.21
N ARG A 137 11.98 0.52 9.39
CA ARG A 137 12.82 1.01 10.49
C ARG A 137 13.53 -0.11 11.26
N ARG A 138 13.09 -1.36 11.10
CA ARG A 138 13.64 -2.54 11.77
C ARG A 138 14.61 -3.36 10.94
N VAL A 139 14.61 -3.19 9.63
CA VAL A 139 15.58 -3.85 8.75
C VAL A 139 16.87 -3.05 8.67
N ALA A 140 17.97 -3.72 8.33
CA ALA A 140 19.24 -3.04 8.09
C ALA A 140 19.08 -1.98 6.99
N HIS A 141 19.83 -0.89 7.14
CA HIS A 141 19.84 0.17 6.13
C HIS A 141 20.19 -0.42 4.75
N PHE A 142 19.41 -0.08 3.76
CA PHE A 142 19.59 -0.53 2.38
C PHE A 142 19.64 0.66 1.42
N PRO A 143 20.36 0.56 0.30
CA PRO A 143 20.46 1.63 -0.68
C PRO A 143 19.09 1.91 -1.31
N THR A 144 18.82 3.18 -1.62
CA THR A 144 17.57 3.58 -2.30
C THR A 144 17.37 2.83 -3.63
N ALA A 145 18.45 2.49 -4.33
CA ALA A 145 18.41 1.70 -5.54
C ALA A 145 17.76 0.31 -5.36
N ALA A 146 17.78 -0.26 -4.14
CA ALA A 146 17.12 -1.53 -3.84
C ALA A 146 15.58 -1.44 -3.95
N ILE A 147 15.00 -0.24 -3.87
CA ILE A 147 13.57 -0.03 -4.12
C ILE A 147 13.22 -0.42 -5.57
N GLY A 148 14.15 -0.24 -6.50
CA GLY A 148 13.98 -0.72 -7.87
C GLY A 148 13.80 -2.25 -7.95
N LEU A 149 14.52 -3.01 -7.14
CA LEU A 149 14.33 -4.46 -7.04
C LEU A 149 12.94 -4.80 -6.45
N PHE A 150 12.50 -4.08 -5.43
CA PHE A 150 11.15 -4.25 -4.88
C PHE A 150 10.09 -4.01 -5.95
N GLY A 151 10.24 -2.91 -6.72
CA GLY A 151 9.35 -2.56 -7.83
C GLY A 151 9.35 -3.62 -8.92
N LEU A 152 10.52 -4.11 -9.32
CA LEU A 152 10.65 -5.13 -10.36
C LEU A 152 9.96 -6.44 -9.96
N VAL A 153 10.23 -6.95 -8.75
CA VAL A 153 9.61 -8.19 -8.25
C VAL A 153 8.11 -8.02 -8.06
N SER A 154 7.68 -6.92 -7.43
CA SER A 154 6.26 -6.62 -7.23
C SER A 154 5.52 -6.40 -8.55
N GLY A 155 6.19 -5.77 -9.52
CA GLY A 155 5.68 -5.58 -10.88
C GLY A 155 5.48 -6.91 -11.59
N GLY A 156 6.45 -7.81 -11.52
CA GLY A 156 6.36 -9.17 -12.07
C GLY A 156 5.21 -9.97 -11.46
N LEU A 157 5.05 -9.92 -10.13
CA LEU A 157 3.93 -10.55 -9.44
C LEU A 157 2.58 -9.96 -9.87
N SER A 158 2.49 -8.63 -10.00
CA SER A 158 1.27 -7.96 -10.48
C SER A 158 0.92 -8.37 -11.90
N LEU A 159 1.89 -8.46 -12.81
CA LEU A 159 1.68 -8.97 -14.16
C LEU A 159 1.24 -10.44 -14.16
N GLY A 160 1.81 -11.26 -13.29
CA GLY A 160 1.34 -12.64 -13.07
C GLY A 160 -0.12 -12.69 -12.60
N CYS A 161 -0.51 -11.83 -11.67
CA CYS A 161 -1.91 -11.70 -11.23
C CYS A 161 -2.83 -11.22 -12.35
N HIS A 162 -2.37 -10.32 -13.22
CA HIS A 162 -3.12 -9.90 -14.40
C HIS A 162 -3.49 -11.12 -15.27
N TRP A 163 -2.52 -11.98 -15.56
CA TRP A 163 -2.75 -13.17 -16.39
C TRP A 163 -3.78 -14.14 -15.83
N VAL A 164 -3.89 -14.22 -14.49
CA VAL A 164 -4.74 -15.21 -13.79
C VAL A 164 -6.11 -14.61 -13.40
N LEU A 165 -6.14 -13.33 -12.99
CA LEU A 165 -7.30 -12.73 -12.31
C LEU A 165 -8.03 -11.68 -13.15
N GLU A 166 -7.44 -11.24 -14.26
CA GLU A 166 -8.03 -10.19 -15.09
C GLU A 166 -8.38 -10.71 -16.48
N PRO A 167 -9.47 -10.22 -17.11
CA PRO A 167 -9.79 -10.59 -18.49
C PRO A 167 -8.68 -10.14 -19.42
N ARG A 168 -8.37 -10.96 -20.41
CA ARG A 168 -7.41 -10.62 -21.46
C ARG A 168 -7.97 -9.45 -22.26
N VAL A 169 -7.20 -8.38 -22.35
CA VAL A 169 -7.50 -7.20 -23.18
C VAL A 169 -7.03 -7.48 -24.60
#